data_db0987c0fc3fe6e267795304fd484302
#
_entry.id   db0987c0fc3fe6e267795304fd484302
#
_cell.length_a   1.000
_cell.length_b   1.000
_cell.length_c   1.000
_cell.angle_alpha   90.00
_cell.angle_beta   90.00
_cell.angle_gamma   90.00
#
_symmetry.space_group_name_H-M   'P 1'
#
loop_
_entity.id
_entity.type
_entity.pdbx_description
1 polymer ?
#
loop_
_entity_poly.entity_id
_entity_poly.type
_entity_poly.pdbx_seq_one_letter_code
_entity_poly.pdbx_strand_id
1 'polypeptide(L)'
;MAANASGSMPAMKFDAPKPSMPVNVVQKTYRAEALARIQRATIADCGFVERLVAFWSNHFCVSANKGQPARMWAGAFEREAIRPHVLGHFTEMLKAVEQHPAMLFFLDNQQSIGPDSRAGLRRKRGLNENLAREIMELHTLGVGSGYTQADVTSFARMITGWTYVGRVGRLGEPGTFIFNANAHEPGQQRLLGKSYDDTGIGQGEA
;
A
#
# COMPACT_ATOMS: atom_id res chain seq x y z
N MET A 1 -62.00 19.73 57.64
CA MET A 1 -61.89 19.33 56.22
C MET A 1 -60.42 19.43 55.83
N ALA A 2 -59.72 18.33 55.76
CA ALA A 2 -58.31 18.26 55.36
C ALA A 2 -58.23 17.69 53.95
N ALA A 3 -57.69 18.44 53.01
CA ALA A 3 -57.47 17.97 51.66
C ALA A 3 -56.03 17.47 51.56
N ASN A 4 -55.89 16.15 51.32
CA ASN A 4 -54.63 15.47 50.96
C ASN A 4 -54.26 15.78 49.54
N ALA A 5 -53.16 16.50 49.31
CA ALA A 5 -52.51 16.59 48.02
C ALA A 5 -51.34 15.61 47.97
N SER A 6 -51.54 14.43 47.41
CA SER A 6 -50.46 13.50 47.07
C SER A 6 -49.90 13.86 45.71
N GLY A 7 -48.82 14.63 45.71
CA GLY A 7 -48.01 14.90 44.51
C GLY A 7 -47.13 13.72 44.19
N SER A 8 -47.48 12.92 43.16
CA SER A 8 -46.62 11.90 42.60
C SER A 8 -45.48 12.54 41.82
N MET A 9 -44.23 12.33 42.23
CA MET A 9 -43.07 12.71 41.44
C MET A 9 -43.03 11.93 40.12
N PRO A 10 -42.72 12.58 38.99
CA PRO A 10 -42.56 11.87 37.72
C PRO A 10 -41.32 10.95 37.78
N ALA A 11 -41.49 9.67 37.46
CA ALA A 11 -40.42 8.70 37.38
C ALA A 11 -39.44 9.14 36.28
N MET A 12 -38.17 9.40 36.62
CA MET A 12 -37.10 9.56 35.66
C MET A 12 -36.97 8.33 34.80
N LYS A 13 -37.30 8.41 33.53
CA LYS A 13 -36.97 7.38 32.53
C LYS A 13 -35.49 7.45 32.26
N PHE A 14 -34.74 6.49 32.79
CA PHE A 14 -33.39 6.25 32.34
C PHE A 14 -33.47 5.68 30.91
N ASP A 15 -33.07 6.50 29.91
CA ASP A 15 -32.89 6.00 28.55
C ASP A 15 -31.84 4.89 28.56
N ALA A 16 -32.20 3.74 28.06
CA ALA A 16 -31.24 2.65 27.86
C ALA A 16 -30.10 3.15 26.95
N PRO A 17 -28.82 2.79 27.23
CA PRO A 17 -27.69 3.23 26.44
C PRO A 17 -27.92 2.79 24.99
N LYS A 18 -27.87 3.74 24.06
CA LYS A 18 -27.98 3.45 22.62
C LYS A 18 -26.92 2.42 22.25
N PRO A 19 -27.24 1.37 21.47
CA PRO A 19 -26.28 0.38 21.05
C PRO A 19 -25.11 1.09 20.37
N SER A 20 -23.89 0.85 20.88
CA SER A 20 -22.67 1.39 20.30
C SER A 20 -22.53 0.89 18.87
N MET A 21 -22.34 1.80 17.91
CA MET A 21 -22.06 1.40 16.53
C MET A 21 -20.89 0.45 16.49
N PRO A 22 -20.91 -0.60 15.64
CA PRO A 22 -19.82 -1.55 15.56
C PRO A 22 -18.52 -0.80 15.26
N VAL A 23 -17.47 -1.10 16.04
CA VAL A 23 -16.17 -0.43 15.90
C VAL A 23 -15.61 -0.71 14.52
N ASN A 24 -15.47 0.33 13.71
CA ASN A 24 -14.79 0.22 12.43
C ASN A 24 -13.28 0.00 12.67
N VAL A 25 -12.85 -1.24 12.59
CA VAL A 25 -11.46 -1.66 12.87
C VAL A 25 -10.47 -0.90 11.99
N VAL A 26 -10.78 -0.72 10.71
CA VAL A 26 -9.91 0.02 9.76
C VAL A 26 -9.68 1.45 10.23
N GLN A 27 -10.75 2.14 10.62
CA GLN A 27 -10.66 3.52 11.08
C GLN A 27 -9.92 3.62 12.44
N LYS A 28 -10.14 2.65 13.33
CA LYS A 28 -9.45 2.60 14.62
C LYS A 28 -7.96 2.38 14.43
N THR A 29 -7.57 1.41 13.61
CA THR A 29 -6.16 1.12 13.30
C THR A 29 -5.48 2.33 12.66
N TYR A 30 -6.08 2.92 11.63
CA TYR A 30 -5.53 4.10 10.95
C TYR A 30 -5.30 5.27 11.91
N ARG A 31 -6.26 5.56 12.81
CA ARG A 31 -6.11 6.63 13.80
C ARG A 31 -5.01 6.35 14.82
N ALA A 32 -4.92 5.10 15.27
CA ALA A 32 -3.87 4.68 16.22
C ALA A 32 -2.47 4.80 15.61
N GLU A 33 -2.30 4.36 14.37
CA GLU A 33 -1.03 4.47 13.64
C GLU A 33 -0.65 5.94 13.36
N ALA A 34 -1.63 6.77 12.95
CA ALA A 34 -1.39 8.19 12.74
C ALA A 34 -0.98 8.91 14.05
N LEU A 35 -1.62 8.57 15.17
CA LEU A 35 -1.26 9.10 16.49
C LEU A 35 0.14 8.65 16.91
N ALA A 36 0.46 7.36 16.74
CA ALA A 36 1.78 6.81 17.06
C ALA A 36 2.90 7.50 16.27
N ARG A 37 2.67 7.79 14.99
CA ARG A 37 3.61 8.55 14.15
C ARG A 37 3.88 9.95 14.71
N ILE A 38 2.82 10.69 15.07
CA ILE A 38 2.95 12.04 15.65
C ILE A 38 3.67 11.97 16.99
N GLN A 39 3.27 11.07 17.87
CA GLN A 39 3.91 10.88 19.18
C GLN A 39 5.40 10.57 19.02
N ARG A 40 5.76 9.65 18.12
CA ARG A 40 7.16 9.31 17.85
C ARG A 40 7.97 10.53 17.41
N ALA A 41 7.42 11.34 16.51
CA ALA A 41 8.08 12.55 16.02
C ALA A 41 8.27 13.62 17.12
N THR A 42 7.34 13.70 18.09
CA THR A 42 7.39 14.70 19.16
C THR A 42 8.32 14.32 20.31
N ILE A 43 8.52 13.02 20.59
CA ILE A 43 9.36 12.55 21.69
C ILE A 43 10.79 12.23 21.28
N ALA A 44 11.13 12.31 20.00
CA ALA A 44 12.47 11.97 19.50
C ALA A 44 13.48 13.07 19.88
N ASP A 45 14.50 12.75 20.66
CA ASP A 45 15.50 13.70 21.16
C ASP A 45 16.23 14.46 20.04
N CYS A 46 16.65 13.78 18.98
CA CYS A 46 17.37 14.41 17.86
C CYS A 46 16.47 14.72 16.66
N GLY A 47 15.37 14.02 16.47
CA GLY A 47 14.42 14.22 15.38
C GLY A 47 14.96 14.00 13.96
N PHE A 48 16.25 13.70 13.76
CA PHE A 48 16.84 13.52 12.41
C PHE A 48 16.22 12.33 11.68
N VAL A 49 16.16 11.17 12.33
CA VAL A 49 15.56 9.96 11.77
C VAL A 49 14.07 10.19 11.47
N GLU A 50 13.35 10.86 12.35
CA GLU A 50 11.92 11.14 12.13
C GLU A 50 11.70 12.10 10.93
N ARG A 51 12.62 13.03 10.69
CA ARG A 51 12.59 13.88 9.47
C ARG A 51 12.87 13.09 8.20
N LEU A 52 13.81 12.14 8.24
CA LEU A 52 14.05 11.24 7.11
C LEU A 52 12.84 10.36 6.84
N VAL A 53 12.23 9.80 7.88
CA VAL A 53 10.98 9.04 7.76
C VAL A 53 9.88 9.90 7.13
N ALA A 54 9.70 11.14 7.59
CA ALA A 54 8.70 12.05 7.03
C ALA A 54 9.01 12.39 5.56
N PHE A 55 10.27 12.65 5.22
CA PHE A 55 10.70 12.91 3.86
C PHE A 55 10.39 11.74 2.93
N TRP A 56 10.85 10.54 3.27
CA TRP A 56 10.64 9.35 2.44
C TRP A 56 9.19 8.91 2.39
N SER A 57 8.41 9.07 3.46
CA SER A 57 6.97 8.82 3.45
C SER A 57 6.20 9.79 2.55
N ASN A 58 6.73 11.00 2.35
CA ASN A 58 6.16 11.95 1.39
C ASN A 58 6.60 11.65 -0.04
N HIS A 59 7.85 11.21 -0.25
CA HIS A 59 8.38 10.82 -1.56
C HIS A 59 7.64 9.58 -2.10
N PHE A 60 7.50 8.53 -1.30
CA PHE A 60 6.78 7.30 -1.62
C PHE A 60 5.33 7.31 -1.12
N CYS A 61 4.59 8.36 -1.44
CA CYS A 61 3.28 8.62 -0.87
C CYS A 61 2.23 7.58 -1.27
N VAL A 62 1.55 6.99 -0.28
CA VAL A 62 0.36 6.15 -0.47
C VAL A 62 -0.85 6.85 0.13
N SER A 63 -1.87 7.13 -0.69
CA SER A 63 -3.08 7.82 -0.20
C SER A 63 -4.03 6.88 0.53
N ALA A 64 -4.29 7.19 1.81
CA ALA A 64 -5.31 6.53 2.61
C ALA A 64 -6.75 6.70 2.05
N ASN A 65 -6.95 7.62 1.10
CA ASN A 65 -8.24 7.85 0.44
C ASN A 65 -8.49 6.89 -0.72
N LYS A 66 -7.48 6.14 -1.18
CA LYS A 66 -7.66 5.11 -2.24
C LYS A 66 -8.67 4.04 -1.86
N GLY A 67 -8.81 3.75 -0.57
CA GLY A 67 -9.78 2.78 -0.08
C GLY A 67 -9.40 2.16 1.27
N GLN A 68 -10.24 1.25 1.75
CA GLN A 68 -10.03 0.60 3.05
C GLN A 68 -8.68 -0.14 3.16
N PRO A 69 -8.21 -0.92 2.15
CA PRO A 69 -6.92 -1.59 2.25
C PRO A 69 -5.75 -0.60 2.38
N ALA A 70 -5.71 0.46 1.56
CA ALA A 70 -4.66 1.48 1.67
C ALA A 70 -4.65 2.14 3.05
N ARG A 71 -5.84 2.44 3.59
CA ARG A 71 -5.97 3.00 4.95
C ARG A 71 -5.50 2.04 6.03
N MET A 72 -5.78 0.75 5.89
CA MET A 72 -5.35 -0.27 6.83
C MET A 72 -3.83 -0.45 6.84
N TRP A 73 -3.20 -0.36 5.68
CA TRP A 73 -1.75 -0.56 5.52
C TRP A 73 -0.91 0.70 5.66
N ALA A 74 -1.50 1.90 5.77
CA ALA A 74 -0.74 3.15 5.77
C ALA A 74 0.35 3.22 6.85
N GLY A 75 0.05 2.78 8.08
CA GLY A 75 1.03 2.73 9.16
C GLY A 75 2.04 1.59 9.02
N ALA A 76 1.59 0.42 8.56
CA ALA A 76 2.46 -0.71 8.25
C ALA A 76 3.47 -0.33 7.15
N PHE A 77 3.03 0.36 6.10
CA PHE A 77 3.89 0.84 5.01
C PHE A 77 5.07 1.68 5.52
N GLU A 78 4.81 2.68 6.38
CA GLU A 78 5.90 3.45 6.99
C GLU A 78 6.82 2.59 7.85
N ARG A 79 6.23 1.73 8.68
CA ARG A 79 6.97 0.90 9.65
C ARG A 79 7.82 -0.18 9.01
N GLU A 80 7.34 -0.77 7.91
CA GLU A 80 7.92 -1.96 7.29
C GLU A 80 8.78 -1.63 6.07
N ALA A 81 8.38 -0.65 5.25
CA ALA A 81 9.05 -0.34 3.99
C ALA A 81 9.94 0.91 4.05
N ILE A 82 9.66 1.87 4.93
CA ILE A 82 10.41 3.14 4.97
C ILE A 82 11.35 3.20 6.17
N ARG A 83 10.81 3.12 7.37
CA ARG A 83 11.56 3.35 8.60
C ARG A 83 12.82 2.48 8.77
N PRO A 84 12.82 1.18 8.44
CA PRO A 84 14.02 0.34 8.54
C PRO A 84 15.15 0.75 7.59
N HIS A 85 14.83 1.46 6.51
CA HIS A 85 15.76 1.74 5.41
C HIS A 85 16.27 3.19 5.37
N VAL A 86 15.76 4.10 6.22
CA VAL A 86 16.08 5.55 6.13
C VAL A 86 17.55 5.89 6.36
N LEU A 87 18.33 4.99 6.97
CA LEU A 87 19.78 5.11 7.14
C LEU A 87 20.55 4.07 6.31
N GLY A 88 19.87 3.32 5.46
CA GLY A 88 20.41 2.27 4.62
C GLY A 88 20.59 2.68 3.17
N HIS A 89 20.51 1.69 2.29
CA HIS A 89 20.65 1.88 0.85
C HIS A 89 19.31 2.18 0.20
N PHE A 90 19.30 3.14 -0.73
CA PHE A 90 18.09 3.53 -1.47
C PHE A 90 17.45 2.34 -2.22
N THR A 91 18.27 1.47 -2.83
CA THR A 91 17.79 0.28 -3.54
C THR A 91 16.97 -0.65 -2.64
N GLU A 92 17.41 -0.86 -1.40
CA GLU A 92 16.68 -1.70 -0.44
C GLU A 92 15.35 -1.05 -0.03
N MET A 93 15.35 0.27 0.18
CA MET A 93 14.13 1.01 0.45
C MET A 93 13.17 0.94 -0.74
N LEU A 94 13.66 1.18 -1.95
CA LEU A 94 12.86 1.12 -3.17
C LEU A 94 12.18 -0.24 -3.32
N LYS A 95 12.92 -1.34 -3.22
CA LYS A 95 12.36 -2.69 -3.28
C LYS A 95 11.28 -2.93 -2.21
N ALA A 96 11.58 -2.55 -0.96
CA ALA A 96 10.64 -2.71 0.15
C ALA A 96 9.35 -1.90 -0.08
N VAL A 97 9.45 -0.70 -0.63
CA VAL A 97 8.34 0.18 -0.94
C VAL A 97 7.49 -0.37 -2.08
N GLU A 98 8.12 -0.71 -3.20
CA GLU A 98 7.39 -1.11 -4.42
C GLU A 98 6.74 -2.50 -4.31
N GLN A 99 7.31 -3.38 -3.50
CA GLN A 99 6.74 -4.69 -3.19
C GLN A 99 5.74 -4.66 -2.03
N HIS A 100 5.61 -3.55 -1.32
CA HIS A 100 4.68 -3.48 -0.19
C HIS A 100 3.22 -3.53 -0.66
N PRO A 101 2.34 -4.31 0.00
CA PRO A 101 0.92 -4.42 -0.37
C PRO A 101 0.17 -3.09 -0.48
N ALA A 102 0.54 -2.10 0.34
CA ALA A 102 -0.03 -0.76 0.25
C ALA A 102 0.24 -0.08 -1.10
N MET A 103 1.48 -0.14 -1.61
CA MET A 103 1.89 0.44 -2.89
C MET A 103 1.26 -0.33 -4.05
N LEU A 104 1.32 -1.66 -4.02
CA LEU A 104 0.70 -2.52 -5.02
C LEU A 104 -0.81 -2.27 -5.15
N PHE A 105 -1.51 -2.06 -4.03
CA PHE A 105 -2.92 -1.71 -4.02
C PHE A 105 -3.14 -0.27 -4.48
N PHE A 106 -2.31 0.67 -4.05
CA PHE A 106 -2.45 2.08 -4.38
C PHE A 106 -2.37 2.33 -5.88
N LEU A 107 -1.44 1.67 -6.56
CA LEU A 107 -1.22 1.80 -8.01
C LEU A 107 -1.86 0.68 -8.84
N ASP A 108 -2.70 -0.14 -8.22
CA ASP A 108 -3.48 -1.21 -8.86
C ASP A 108 -2.63 -2.29 -9.56
N ASN A 109 -1.35 -2.46 -9.15
CA ASN A 109 -0.45 -3.44 -9.78
C ASN A 109 -0.90 -4.89 -9.56
N GLN A 110 -1.62 -5.19 -8.48
CA GLN A 110 -2.22 -6.50 -8.25
C GLN A 110 -3.25 -6.90 -9.33
N GLN A 111 -3.67 -5.95 -10.16
CA GLN A 111 -4.56 -6.19 -11.30
C GLN A 111 -3.79 -6.30 -12.62
N SER A 112 -2.50 -5.95 -12.63
CA SER A 112 -1.64 -6.02 -13.81
C SER A 112 -1.38 -7.47 -14.18
N ILE A 113 -1.66 -7.82 -15.42
CA ILE A 113 -1.50 -9.17 -15.97
C ILE A 113 -0.77 -9.04 -17.30
N GLY A 114 0.31 -9.80 -17.43
CA GLY A 114 1.04 -9.88 -18.71
C GLY A 114 0.15 -10.38 -19.81
N PRO A 115 0.05 -9.68 -20.95
CA PRO A 115 -0.83 -10.07 -22.05
C PRO A 115 -0.61 -11.51 -22.52
N ASP A 116 0.64 -11.96 -22.61
CA ASP A 116 1.02 -13.29 -23.08
C ASP A 116 1.20 -14.31 -21.93
N SER A 117 0.93 -13.90 -20.70
CA SER A 117 0.95 -14.77 -19.53
C SER A 117 -0.20 -15.79 -19.55
N ARG A 118 -0.06 -16.89 -18.80
CA ARG A 118 -1.11 -17.90 -18.65
C ARG A 118 -2.45 -17.30 -18.19
N ALA A 119 -2.42 -16.29 -17.34
CA ALA A 119 -3.63 -15.61 -16.86
C ALA A 119 -4.18 -14.63 -17.90
N GLY A 120 -3.31 -13.91 -18.64
CA GLY A 120 -3.67 -12.94 -19.68
C GLY A 120 -4.40 -13.60 -20.83
N LEU A 121 -3.87 -14.68 -21.35
CA LEU A 121 -4.48 -15.46 -22.44
C LEU A 121 -5.89 -15.97 -22.10
N ARG A 122 -6.18 -16.24 -20.82
CA ARG A 122 -7.48 -16.74 -20.37
C ARG A 122 -8.50 -15.64 -20.07
N ARG A 123 -8.05 -14.49 -19.57
CA ARG A 123 -8.93 -13.47 -18.95
C ARG A 123 -9.12 -12.21 -19.76
N LYS A 124 -8.43 -12.01 -20.87
CA LYS A 124 -8.43 -10.77 -21.67
C LYS A 124 -8.21 -9.51 -20.79
N ARG A 125 -7.49 -9.64 -19.70
CA ARG A 125 -7.05 -8.53 -18.87
C ARG A 125 -5.68 -8.07 -19.35
N GLY A 126 -5.44 -6.77 -19.28
CA GLY A 126 -4.25 -6.16 -19.82
C GLY A 126 -3.24 -5.73 -18.77
N LEU A 127 -2.14 -5.24 -19.29
CA LEU A 127 -1.07 -4.61 -18.57
C LEU A 127 -1.57 -3.33 -17.87
N ASN A 128 -1.14 -3.11 -16.64
CA ASN A 128 -1.29 -1.86 -15.93
C ASN A 128 0.11 -1.22 -15.78
N GLU A 129 0.27 -0.02 -16.30
CA GLU A 129 1.56 0.69 -16.33
C GLU A 129 1.75 1.64 -15.13
N ASN A 130 0.74 1.81 -14.28
CA ASN A 130 0.78 2.84 -13.24
C ASN A 130 2.00 2.71 -12.32
N LEU A 131 2.25 1.51 -11.77
CA LEU A 131 3.39 1.30 -10.88
C LEU A 131 4.72 1.54 -11.59
N ALA A 132 4.90 0.99 -12.80
CA ALA A 132 6.12 1.18 -13.57
C ALA A 132 6.35 2.66 -13.88
N ARG A 133 5.31 3.39 -14.23
CA ARG A 133 5.37 4.83 -14.49
C ARG A 133 5.76 5.61 -13.25
N GLU A 134 5.12 5.36 -12.12
CA GLU A 134 5.43 6.04 -10.85
C GLU A 134 6.86 5.76 -10.40
N ILE A 135 7.35 4.53 -10.54
CA ILE A 135 8.74 4.20 -10.22
C ILE A 135 9.70 5.03 -11.07
N MET A 136 9.48 5.12 -12.38
CA MET A 136 10.37 5.85 -13.28
C MET A 136 10.21 7.38 -13.15
N GLU A 137 8.99 7.89 -13.02
CA GLU A 137 8.71 9.32 -13.04
C GLU A 137 8.89 10.01 -11.69
N LEU A 138 8.43 9.40 -10.60
CA LEU A 138 8.38 10.05 -9.29
C LEU A 138 9.32 9.43 -8.27
N HIS A 139 9.57 8.13 -8.34
CA HIS A 139 10.33 7.45 -7.30
C HIS A 139 11.83 7.38 -7.61
N THR A 140 12.24 7.44 -8.91
CA THR A 140 13.66 7.27 -9.29
C THR A 140 14.17 8.32 -10.28
N LEU A 141 13.87 8.19 -11.59
CA LEU A 141 14.54 8.94 -12.65
C LEU A 141 14.08 10.40 -12.77
N GLY A 142 12.81 10.64 -12.55
CA GLY A 142 12.19 11.94 -12.77
C GLY A 142 11.59 12.09 -14.18
N VAL A 143 10.58 12.94 -14.28
CA VAL A 143 9.92 13.26 -15.55
C VAL A 143 10.91 13.83 -16.54
N GLY A 144 10.91 13.34 -17.79
CA GLY A 144 11.77 13.84 -18.87
C GLY A 144 13.23 13.40 -18.79
N SER A 145 13.58 12.40 -17.99
CA SER A 145 14.95 11.90 -17.82
C SER A 145 15.44 10.97 -18.95
N GLY A 146 14.76 10.97 -20.09
CA GLY A 146 15.22 10.29 -21.32
C GLY A 146 14.70 8.88 -21.53
N TYR A 147 13.85 8.34 -20.63
CA TYR A 147 13.11 7.10 -20.90
C TYR A 147 11.94 7.35 -21.87
N THR A 148 11.52 6.30 -22.55
CA THR A 148 10.43 6.32 -23.53
C THR A 148 9.18 5.63 -23.00
N GLN A 149 8.05 5.81 -23.69
CA GLN A 149 6.84 5.03 -23.39
C GLN A 149 7.09 3.52 -23.54
N ALA A 150 7.95 3.10 -24.46
CA ALA A 150 8.33 1.71 -24.62
C ALA A 150 9.07 1.17 -23.39
N ASP A 151 9.91 1.99 -22.75
CA ASP A 151 10.57 1.62 -21.48
C ASP A 151 9.56 1.43 -20.35
N VAL A 152 8.57 2.33 -20.23
CA VAL A 152 7.49 2.19 -19.22
C VAL A 152 6.70 0.90 -19.45
N THR A 153 6.32 0.61 -20.69
CA THR A 153 5.58 -0.61 -21.03
C THR A 153 6.41 -1.87 -20.75
N SER A 154 7.68 -1.82 -21.10
CA SER A 154 8.63 -2.92 -20.85
C SER A 154 8.80 -3.18 -19.35
N PHE A 155 9.01 -2.12 -18.57
CA PHE A 155 9.12 -2.23 -17.13
C PHE A 155 7.82 -2.74 -16.48
N ALA A 156 6.68 -2.25 -16.95
CA ALA A 156 5.38 -2.76 -16.49
C ALA A 156 5.23 -4.28 -16.71
N ARG A 157 5.73 -4.81 -17.86
CA ARG A 157 5.78 -6.25 -18.11
C ARG A 157 6.67 -6.99 -17.13
N MET A 158 7.86 -6.43 -16.82
CA MET A 158 8.81 -7.03 -15.87
C MET A 158 8.22 -7.19 -14.46
N ILE A 159 7.38 -6.25 -14.00
CA ILE A 159 6.75 -6.26 -12.68
C ILE A 159 5.34 -6.85 -12.66
N THR A 160 4.87 -7.44 -13.78
CA THR A 160 3.63 -8.23 -13.76
C THR A 160 3.77 -9.43 -12.83
N GLY A 161 2.68 -9.83 -12.19
CA GLY A 161 2.70 -10.89 -11.20
C GLY A 161 3.08 -10.44 -9.78
N TRP A 162 3.62 -9.23 -9.60
CA TRP A 162 3.79 -8.65 -8.27
C TRP A 162 2.42 -8.34 -7.68
N THR A 163 2.08 -9.01 -6.61
CA THR A 163 0.77 -8.91 -5.97
C THR A 163 0.89 -9.19 -4.47
N TYR A 164 -0.22 -9.28 -3.79
CA TYR A 164 -0.26 -9.61 -2.36
C TYR A 164 -1.31 -10.69 -2.07
N VAL A 165 -1.14 -11.36 -0.95
CA VAL A 165 -2.07 -12.38 -0.48
C VAL A 165 -3.37 -11.73 0.00
N GLY A 166 -4.48 -12.10 -0.63
CA GLY A 166 -5.81 -11.60 -0.26
C GLY A 166 -6.32 -12.16 1.08
N ARG A 167 -7.45 -11.61 1.55
CA ARG A 167 -8.06 -11.92 2.87
C ARG A 167 -8.24 -13.40 3.19
N VAL A 168 -8.43 -14.25 2.19
CA VAL A 168 -8.69 -15.69 2.40
C VAL A 168 -7.42 -16.46 2.72
N GLY A 169 -6.23 -15.87 2.47
CA GLY A 169 -4.94 -16.48 2.82
C GLY A 169 -4.60 -17.79 2.10
N ARG A 170 -5.21 -18.08 0.94
CA ARG A 170 -4.96 -19.34 0.22
C ARG A 170 -3.53 -19.53 -0.25
N LEU A 171 -2.77 -18.45 -0.42
CA LEU A 171 -1.43 -18.45 -0.97
C LEU A 171 -0.36 -18.03 0.06
N GLY A 172 -0.74 -17.85 1.32
CA GLY A 172 0.13 -17.40 2.39
C GLY A 172 -0.58 -16.53 3.41
N GLU A 173 0.18 -15.81 4.20
CA GLU A 173 -0.35 -14.88 5.20
C GLU A 173 -1.02 -13.67 4.52
N PRO A 174 -2.28 -13.35 4.86
CA PRO A 174 -2.99 -12.22 4.26
C PRO A 174 -2.24 -10.89 4.43
N GLY A 175 -2.13 -10.14 3.35
CA GLY A 175 -1.47 -8.84 3.36
C GLY A 175 0.05 -8.90 3.17
N THR A 176 0.63 -10.06 2.83
CA THR A 176 2.04 -10.17 2.46
C THR A 176 2.23 -10.13 0.94
N PHE A 177 3.41 -9.68 0.51
CA PHE A 177 3.83 -9.74 -0.89
C PHE A 177 3.91 -11.18 -1.40
N ILE A 178 3.50 -11.39 -2.65
CA ILE A 178 3.66 -12.66 -3.34
C ILE A 178 3.88 -12.42 -4.84
N PHE A 179 4.71 -13.23 -5.46
CA PHE A 179 4.86 -13.29 -6.91
C PHE A 179 3.94 -14.35 -7.51
N ASN A 180 3.09 -13.94 -8.45
CA ASN A 180 2.18 -14.82 -9.20
C ASN A 180 2.73 -15.08 -10.60
N ALA A 181 3.49 -16.14 -10.77
CA ALA A 181 4.08 -16.53 -12.05
C ALA A 181 3.05 -16.76 -13.18
N ASN A 182 1.78 -17.07 -12.86
CA ASN A 182 0.75 -17.21 -13.89
C ASN A 182 0.29 -15.87 -14.48
N ALA A 183 0.54 -14.77 -13.81
CA ALA A 183 0.22 -13.42 -14.27
C ALA A 183 1.44 -12.67 -14.83
N HIS A 184 2.65 -13.22 -14.65
CA HIS A 184 3.88 -12.63 -15.14
C HIS A 184 4.00 -12.76 -16.66
N GLU A 185 4.42 -11.67 -17.32
CA GLU A 185 4.67 -11.64 -18.76
C GLU A 185 5.92 -12.44 -19.07
N PRO A 186 5.84 -13.46 -19.95
CA PRO A 186 7.01 -14.26 -20.26
C PRO A 186 7.97 -13.53 -21.22
N GLY A 187 9.23 -13.93 -21.18
CA GLY A 187 10.24 -13.54 -22.13
C GLY A 187 11.11 -12.35 -21.72
N GLN A 188 12.16 -12.14 -22.50
CA GLN A 188 13.12 -11.06 -22.28
C GLN A 188 12.48 -9.70 -22.49
N GLN A 189 12.78 -8.76 -21.61
CA GLN A 189 12.34 -7.36 -21.71
C GLN A 189 13.55 -6.43 -21.91
N ARG A 190 13.35 -5.32 -22.62
CA ARG A 190 14.38 -4.28 -22.81
C ARG A 190 13.97 -3.01 -22.10
N LEU A 191 14.80 -2.54 -21.18
CA LEU A 191 14.56 -1.33 -20.40
C LEU A 191 15.83 -0.46 -20.45
N LEU A 192 15.69 0.83 -20.80
CA LEU A 192 16.79 1.80 -20.88
C LEU A 192 18.00 1.29 -21.67
N GLY A 193 17.73 0.60 -22.78
CA GLY A 193 18.78 0.05 -23.65
C GLY A 193 19.40 -1.26 -23.19
N LYS A 194 19.12 -1.74 -21.97
CA LYS A 194 19.62 -3.00 -21.41
C LYS A 194 18.57 -4.10 -21.55
N SER A 195 18.99 -5.33 -21.81
CA SER A 195 18.11 -6.50 -21.88
C SER A 195 18.10 -7.23 -20.53
N TYR A 196 16.92 -7.69 -20.13
CA TYR A 196 16.67 -8.43 -18.90
C TYR A 196 15.98 -9.75 -19.24
N ASP A 197 16.63 -10.86 -18.90
CA ASP A 197 16.08 -12.19 -19.13
C ASP A 197 14.91 -12.48 -18.18
N ASP A 198 14.02 -13.36 -18.61
CA ASP A 198 12.89 -13.81 -17.79
C ASP A 198 13.40 -14.70 -16.64
N THR A 199 13.57 -14.08 -15.48
CA THR A 199 13.93 -14.73 -14.23
C THR A 199 12.78 -14.74 -13.23
N GLY A 200 11.55 -14.53 -13.72
CA GLY A 200 10.35 -14.41 -12.89
C GLY A 200 10.41 -13.15 -12.02
N ILE A 201 10.29 -13.30 -10.70
CA ILE A 201 10.38 -12.18 -9.77
C ILE A 201 11.67 -11.35 -9.95
N GLY A 202 12.80 -12.02 -10.21
CA GLY A 202 14.10 -11.37 -10.36
C GLY A 202 14.19 -10.43 -11.56
N GLN A 203 13.37 -10.61 -12.60
CA GLN A 203 13.35 -9.68 -13.74
C GLN A 203 12.93 -8.27 -13.34
N GLY A 204 11.94 -8.14 -12.45
CA GLY A 204 11.50 -6.83 -11.94
C GLY A 204 12.40 -6.26 -10.84
N GLU A 205 13.27 -7.06 -10.24
CA GLU A 205 14.19 -6.64 -9.16
C GLU A 205 15.58 -6.23 -9.69
N ALA A 206 15.91 -6.57 -10.94
CA ALA A 206 17.21 -6.33 -11.57
C ALA A 206 17.41 -4.87 -12.03
#